data_4e1123f6e058392064711958058e93ba
#
_entry.id   4e1123f6e058392064711958058e93ba
#
_cell.length_a   1.000
_cell.length_b   1.000
_cell.length_c   1.000
_cell.angle_alpha   90.00
_cell.angle_beta   90.00
_cell.angle_gamma   90.00
#
_symmetry.space_group_name_H-M   'P 1'
#
loop_
_entity.id
_entity.type
_entity.pdbx_description
1 polymer ?
#
loop_
_entity_poly.entity_id
_entity_poly.type
_entity_poly.pdbx_seq_one_letter_code
_entity_poly.pdbx_strand_id
1 'polypeptide(L)'
;MRTPIGLISSAASERVLADRRREQVPTPFGSVEILIGKIGGHDAAVLLRYGEKMTLPSHKINYRANIWALRELGVTRIISQNAIGSVNPAIRPGDIVISDDFLDKTRTRPNSLFDDSEAWVRVDMTNPFCPQTRAALIRAATARSNRVIERGVFVCTEGPRFETPAEIRALQMEGGDIVGTPLVPEVVFAREAEMCFASIAPVINFGAGMAPAVIHTGPGSMNDMYYTDGLHTLIEDIIIDTAKLLVDEARTCGCGRALRGGFHGTRPEWLKHCSLDEGA
;
A
#
# COMPACT_ATOMS: atom_id res chain seq x y z
N MET A 1 -1.89 7.34 22.30
CA MET A 1 -2.63 8.05 21.26
C MET A 1 -2.97 7.00 20.20
N ARG A 2 -4.22 6.78 19.84
CA ARG A 2 -4.55 5.81 18.78
C ARG A 2 -4.63 6.57 17.47
N THR A 3 -3.77 6.27 16.52
CA THR A 3 -3.74 6.82 15.16
C THR A 3 -4.47 5.87 14.20
N PRO A 4 -5.79 6.01 13.97
CA PRO A 4 -6.56 5.00 13.25
C PRO A 4 -6.17 4.86 11.78
N ILE A 5 -5.57 5.90 11.18
CA ILE A 5 -5.23 5.97 9.77
C ILE A 5 -3.72 5.86 9.58
N GLY A 6 -3.32 4.96 8.70
CA GLY A 6 -1.95 4.83 8.19
C GLY A 6 -1.88 5.16 6.70
N LEU A 7 -0.86 5.90 6.32
CA LEU A 7 -0.47 6.11 4.93
C LEU A 7 0.89 5.46 4.69
N ILE A 8 1.00 4.63 3.66
CA ILE A 8 2.30 4.16 3.17
C ILE A 8 2.54 4.82 1.82
N SER A 9 3.64 5.55 1.70
CA SER A 9 3.98 6.32 0.50
C SER A 9 5.49 6.39 0.28
N SER A 10 5.91 6.87 -0.88
CA SER A 10 7.31 7.22 -1.16
C SER A 10 7.69 8.60 -0.60
N ALA A 11 6.71 9.48 -0.47
CA ALA A 11 6.89 10.84 0.05
C ALA A 11 5.61 11.29 0.76
N ALA A 12 5.72 12.27 1.65
CA ALA A 12 4.59 12.95 2.26
C ALA A 12 4.90 14.43 2.39
N SER A 13 4.10 15.27 1.74
CA SER A 13 4.19 16.72 1.87
C SER A 13 3.59 17.18 3.22
N GLU A 14 3.87 18.42 3.60
CA GLU A 14 3.21 19.05 4.77
C GLU A 14 1.71 19.23 4.57
N ARG A 15 1.27 19.26 3.31
CA ARG A 15 -0.14 19.32 2.96
C ARG A 15 -0.88 18.03 3.33
N VAL A 16 -0.26 16.86 3.09
CA VAL A 16 -0.85 15.57 3.46
C VAL A 16 -0.74 15.33 4.95
N LEU A 17 0.44 15.56 5.55
CA LEU A 17 0.67 15.33 6.95
C LEU A 17 1.07 16.64 7.64
N ALA A 18 0.08 17.30 8.24
CA ALA A 18 0.27 18.49 9.05
C ALA A 18 0.80 18.12 10.46
N ASP A 19 1.43 19.09 11.13
CA ASP A 19 1.94 18.96 12.52
C ASP A 19 2.85 17.73 12.70
N ARG A 20 3.66 17.42 11.69
CA ARG A 20 4.44 16.18 11.66
C ARG A 20 5.59 16.17 12.65
N ARG A 21 5.75 15.04 13.33
CA ARG A 21 6.92 14.68 14.14
C ARG A 21 7.40 13.29 13.80
N ARG A 22 8.65 12.99 14.10
CA ARG A 22 9.22 11.65 13.92
C ARG A 22 9.12 10.84 15.17
N GLU A 23 8.87 9.55 15.01
CA GLU A 23 8.84 8.60 16.10
C GLU A 23 9.54 7.32 15.68
N GLN A 24 10.46 6.82 16.51
CA GLN A 24 11.10 5.52 16.34
C GLN A 24 10.23 4.46 17.03
N VAL A 25 9.65 3.58 16.25
CA VAL A 25 8.74 2.55 16.74
C VAL A 25 9.50 1.22 16.80
N PRO A 26 9.76 0.67 18.00
CA PRO A 26 10.34 -0.65 18.12
C PRO A 26 9.32 -1.73 17.73
N THR A 27 9.77 -2.74 17.00
CA THR A 27 8.96 -3.88 16.62
C THR A 27 9.74 -5.19 16.83
N PRO A 28 9.09 -6.35 16.85
CA PRO A 28 9.77 -7.65 16.88
C PRO A 28 10.71 -7.89 15.69
N PHE A 29 10.54 -7.13 14.61
CA PHE A 29 11.26 -7.27 13.34
C PHE A 29 12.30 -6.16 13.11
N GLY A 30 12.54 -5.29 14.09
CA GLY A 30 13.42 -4.13 14.02
C GLY A 30 12.70 -2.81 14.28
N SER A 31 13.46 -1.72 14.42
CA SER A 31 12.91 -0.38 14.67
C SER A 31 12.63 0.35 13.36
N VAL A 32 11.52 1.08 13.30
CA VAL A 32 11.07 1.84 12.12
C VAL A 32 10.82 3.29 12.48
N GLU A 33 11.29 4.21 11.65
CA GLU A 33 10.92 5.62 11.75
C GLU A 33 9.56 5.85 11.08
N ILE A 34 8.61 6.39 11.84
CA ILE A 34 7.27 6.76 11.38
C ILE A 34 7.07 8.27 11.58
N LEU A 35 6.44 8.92 10.61
CA LEU A 35 5.97 10.29 10.76
C LEU A 35 4.57 10.28 11.37
N ILE A 36 4.38 10.95 12.49
CA ILE A 36 3.09 11.11 13.15
C ILE A 36 2.62 12.55 12.97
N GLY A 37 1.36 12.74 12.67
CA GLY A 37 0.77 14.06 12.46
C GLY A 37 -0.72 13.96 12.20
N LYS A 38 -1.24 14.84 11.33
CA LYS A 38 -2.66 14.89 10.99
C LYS A 38 -2.88 14.83 9.49
N ILE A 39 -3.76 13.93 9.04
CA ILE A 39 -4.28 13.89 7.67
C ILE A 39 -5.74 14.35 7.72
N GLY A 40 -6.06 15.43 7.00
CA GLY A 40 -7.42 15.99 7.00
C GLY A 40 -7.94 16.42 8.38
N GLY A 41 -7.03 16.76 9.32
CA GLY A 41 -7.35 17.14 10.71
C GLY A 41 -7.39 15.97 11.70
N HIS A 42 -7.25 14.73 11.26
CA HIS A 42 -7.31 13.51 12.09
C HIS A 42 -5.92 12.93 12.33
N ASP A 43 -5.67 12.37 13.52
CA ASP A 43 -4.40 11.74 13.86
C ASP A 43 -4.08 10.60 12.88
N ALA A 44 -2.87 10.63 12.35
CA ALA A 44 -2.40 9.71 11.33
C ALA A 44 -0.92 9.36 11.49
N ALA A 45 -0.55 8.18 11.00
CA ALA A 45 0.83 7.71 10.90
C ALA A 45 1.21 7.55 9.42
N VAL A 46 2.35 8.07 9.01
CA VAL A 46 2.87 7.97 7.65
C VAL A 46 4.20 7.24 7.64
N LEU A 47 4.24 6.16 6.89
CA LEU A 47 5.46 5.39 6.62
C LEU A 47 6.02 5.79 5.25
N LEU A 48 7.25 6.29 5.22
CA LEU A 48 8.02 6.49 4.01
C LEU A 48 8.78 5.20 3.67
N ARG A 49 8.17 4.33 2.83
CA ARG A 49 8.66 2.94 2.64
C ARG A 49 10.09 2.83 2.11
N TYR A 50 10.57 3.82 1.37
CA TYR A 50 11.94 3.86 0.83
C TYR A 50 12.91 4.65 1.71
N GLY A 51 12.46 5.08 2.91
CA GLY A 51 13.13 6.06 3.75
C GLY A 51 12.98 7.49 3.19
N GLU A 52 13.21 8.49 4.03
CA GLU A 52 13.04 9.91 3.67
C GLU A 52 13.89 10.33 2.45
N LYS A 53 15.08 9.75 2.32
CA LYS A 53 16.01 10.06 1.21
C LYS A 53 15.88 9.07 0.04
N MET A 54 14.86 8.22 0.05
CA MET A 54 14.64 7.17 -0.95
C MET A 54 15.88 6.28 -1.19
N THR A 55 16.56 5.88 -0.11
CA THR A 55 17.81 5.12 -0.17
C THR A 55 17.62 3.60 -0.13
N LEU A 56 16.41 3.14 0.21
CA LEU A 56 16.09 1.71 0.29
C LEU A 56 15.43 1.23 -1.00
N PRO A 57 16.04 0.33 -1.77
CA PRO A 57 15.37 -0.30 -2.90
C PRO A 57 14.29 -1.29 -2.40
N SER A 58 13.26 -1.55 -3.21
CA SER A 58 12.09 -2.34 -2.84
C SER A 58 12.40 -3.70 -2.22
N HIS A 59 13.41 -4.43 -2.73
CA HIS A 59 13.82 -5.74 -2.23
C HIS A 59 14.62 -5.70 -0.91
N LYS A 60 14.97 -4.51 -0.39
CA LYS A 60 15.69 -4.31 0.89
C LYS A 60 14.82 -3.71 1.99
N ILE A 61 13.57 -3.42 1.69
CA ILE A 61 12.63 -2.87 2.67
C ILE A 61 12.33 -3.93 3.74
N ASN A 62 12.33 -3.53 5.00
CA ASN A 62 11.86 -4.38 6.09
C ASN A 62 10.33 -4.29 6.21
N TYR A 63 9.63 -4.98 5.32
CA TYR A 63 8.19 -4.96 5.24
C TYR A 63 7.48 -5.41 6.51
N ARG A 64 8.03 -6.43 7.21
CA ARG A 64 7.46 -6.92 8.48
C ARG A 64 7.48 -5.83 9.55
N ALA A 65 8.65 -5.22 9.76
CA ALA A 65 8.79 -4.12 10.72
C ALA A 65 7.89 -2.94 10.36
N ASN A 66 7.79 -2.59 9.08
CA ASN A 66 6.99 -1.46 8.59
C ASN A 66 5.50 -1.62 8.91
N ILE A 67 4.92 -2.75 8.58
CA ILE A 67 3.50 -3.01 8.84
C ILE A 67 3.23 -3.14 10.35
N TRP A 68 4.15 -3.80 11.06
CA TRP A 68 4.00 -3.96 12.51
C TRP A 68 4.11 -2.63 13.27
N ALA A 69 5.02 -1.73 12.85
CA ALA A 69 5.14 -0.40 13.45
C ALA A 69 3.84 0.42 13.34
N LEU A 70 3.16 0.36 12.20
CA LEU A 70 1.84 0.98 12.05
C LEU A 70 0.82 0.36 13.01
N ARG A 71 0.84 -0.96 13.17
CA ARG A 71 -0.03 -1.66 14.12
C ARG A 71 0.23 -1.25 15.57
N GLU A 72 1.50 -1.13 16.00
CA GLU A 72 1.87 -0.70 17.36
C GLU A 72 1.35 0.72 17.67
N LEU A 73 1.29 1.59 16.67
CA LEU A 73 0.71 2.93 16.80
C LEU A 73 -0.84 2.94 16.82
N GLY A 74 -1.47 1.77 16.71
CA GLY A 74 -2.93 1.63 16.72
C GLY A 74 -3.59 1.91 15.38
N VAL A 75 -2.83 1.91 14.27
CA VAL A 75 -3.38 2.00 12.92
C VAL A 75 -4.26 0.78 12.65
N THR A 76 -5.46 1.03 12.18
CA THR A 76 -6.42 -0.02 11.80
C THR A 76 -6.76 0.01 10.31
N ARG A 77 -6.47 1.10 9.62
CA ARG A 77 -6.76 1.29 8.18
C ARG A 77 -5.55 1.89 7.49
N ILE A 78 -5.05 1.20 6.47
CA ILE A 78 -3.90 1.61 5.67
C ILE A 78 -4.36 2.02 4.27
N ILE A 79 -3.95 3.22 3.86
CA ILE A 79 -3.95 3.66 2.47
C ILE A 79 -2.52 3.51 1.94
N SER A 80 -2.31 2.70 0.89
CA SER A 80 -1.01 2.53 0.25
C SER A 80 -1.00 3.26 -1.08
N GLN A 81 -0.16 4.26 -1.21
CA GLN A 81 0.01 5.03 -2.44
C GLN A 81 1.23 4.52 -3.21
N ASN A 82 1.03 4.22 -4.50
CA ASN A 82 2.01 3.58 -5.35
C ASN A 82 1.98 4.22 -6.76
N ALA A 83 2.97 5.03 -7.10
CA ALA A 83 3.15 5.47 -8.49
C ALA A 83 3.68 4.30 -9.33
N ILE A 84 2.98 3.95 -10.43
CA ILE A 84 3.15 2.66 -11.12
C ILE A 84 3.08 2.79 -12.65
N GLY A 85 3.53 1.73 -13.33
CA GLY A 85 3.36 1.56 -14.77
C GLY A 85 2.08 0.82 -15.16
N SER A 86 1.55 1.12 -16.32
CA SER A 86 0.46 0.34 -16.92
C SER A 86 1.02 -0.81 -17.75
N VAL A 87 0.39 -1.98 -17.63
CA VAL A 87 0.58 -3.12 -18.55
C VAL A 87 -0.67 -3.37 -19.41
N ASN A 88 -1.75 -2.64 -19.17
CA ASN A 88 -2.99 -2.70 -19.94
C ASN A 88 -3.11 -1.47 -20.87
N PRO A 89 -3.21 -1.65 -22.20
CA PRO A 89 -3.32 -0.52 -23.14
C PRO A 89 -4.52 0.41 -22.92
N ALA A 90 -5.58 -0.09 -22.26
CA ALA A 90 -6.75 0.71 -21.92
C ALA A 90 -6.53 1.64 -20.73
N ILE A 91 -5.52 1.37 -19.90
CA ILE A 91 -5.14 2.16 -18.72
C ILE A 91 -3.93 3.03 -19.08
N ARG A 92 -4.07 4.33 -18.99
CA ARG A 92 -3.10 5.29 -19.53
C ARG A 92 -2.41 6.09 -18.44
N PRO A 93 -1.20 6.61 -18.68
CA PRO A 93 -0.59 7.59 -17.80
C PRO A 93 -1.55 8.75 -17.48
N GLY A 94 -1.66 9.09 -16.19
CA GLY A 94 -2.62 10.03 -15.62
C GLY A 94 -3.93 9.40 -15.12
N ASP A 95 -4.20 8.11 -15.39
CA ASP A 95 -5.30 7.38 -14.76
C ASP A 95 -4.96 7.01 -13.32
N ILE A 96 -5.98 6.82 -12.50
CA ILE A 96 -5.85 6.45 -11.09
C ILE A 96 -6.55 5.11 -10.90
N VAL A 97 -5.78 4.08 -10.56
CA VAL A 97 -6.34 2.73 -10.32
C VAL A 97 -6.51 2.49 -8.82
N ILE A 98 -7.69 2.06 -8.41
CA ILE A 98 -7.95 1.55 -7.07
C ILE A 98 -7.96 0.02 -7.16
N SER A 99 -6.83 -0.59 -6.82
CA SER A 99 -6.64 -2.03 -7.02
C SER A 99 -7.65 -2.87 -6.24
N ASP A 100 -8.11 -3.95 -6.84
CA ASP A 100 -9.02 -4.92 -6.19
C ASP A 100 -8.41 -6.33 -6.11
N ASP A 101 -7.36 -6.61 -6.88
CA ASP A 101 -6.62 -7.86 -6.83
C ASP A 101 -5.12 -7.63 -7.12
N PHE A 102 -4.30 -8.66 -6.91
CA PHE A 102 -2.88 -8.59 -7.23
C PHE A 102 -2.31 -9.93 -7.71
N LEU A 103 -1.18 -9.83 -8.44
CA LEU A 103 -0.31 -10.95 -8.77
C LEU A 103 1.06 -10.73 -8.10
N ASP A 104 1.52 -11.72 -7.35
CA ASP A 104 2.83 -11.68 -6.70
C ASP A 104 3.91 -12.28 -7.62
N LYS A 105 4.85 -11.44 -8.04
CA LYS A 105 6.06 -11.78 -8.81
C LYS A 105 7.34 -11.45 -8.04
N THR A 106 7.23 -11.31 -6.72
CA THR A 106 8.39 -11.14 -5.84
C THR A 106 9.14 -12.48 -5.66
N ARG A 107 10.38 -12.45 -5.17
CA ARG A 107 11.25 -13.65 -5.14
C ARG A 107 11.94 -13.87 -3.80
N THR A 108 12.37 -12.78 -3.16
CA THR A 108 13.27 -12.85 -1.99
C THR A 108 12.68 -12.23 -0.74
N ARG A 109 11.45 -11.75 -0.82
CA ARG A 109 10.75 -11.12 0.30
C ARG A 109 10.17 -12.17 1.24
N PRO A 110 10.05 -11.85 2.54
CA PRO A 110 9.34 -12.74 3.46
C PRO A 110 7.87 -12.91 3.02
N ASN A 111 7.34 -14.11 3.23
CA ASN A 111 5.98 -14.46 2.82
C ASN A 111 4.94 -14.21 3.92
N SER A 112 5.36 -14.17 5.18
CA SER A 112 4.50 -14.04 6.34
C SER A 112 5.16 -13.23 7.45
N LEU A 113 4.35 -12.61 8.30
CA LEU A 113 4.82 -12.08 9.58
C LEU A 113 5.37 -13.19 10.49
N PHE A 114 4.94 -14.42 10.28
CA PHE A 114 5.23 -15.58 11.11
C PHE A 114 6.42 -16.42 10.63
N ASP A 115 7.13 -16.04 9.56
CA ASP A 115 8.21 -16.85 8.95
C ASP A 115 9.30 -17.31 9.94
N ASP A 116 9.56 -16.52 11.00
CA ASP A 116 10.59 -16.85 12.02
C ASP A 116 9.96 -17.36 13.33
N SER A 117 8.75 -17.89 13.30
CA SER A 117 8.03 -18.39 14.48
C SER A 117 7.58 -19.83 14.31
N GLU A 118 7.15 -20.47 15.41
CA GLU A 118 6.51 -21.79 15.38
C GLU A 118 5.02 -21.71 15.02
N ALA A 119 4.56 -20.55 14.58
CA ALA A 119 3.21 -20.32 14.15
C ALA A 119 3.15 -20.02 12.64
N TRP A 120 1.98 -20.24 12.06
CA TRP A 120 1.64 -19.83 10.71
C TRP A 120 0.14 -19.58 10.60
N VAL A 121 -0.26 -18.84 9.59
CA VAL A 121 -1.67 -18.50 9.40
C VAL A 121 -2.07 -18.62 7.92
N ARG A 122 -3.28 -19.14 7.69
CA ARG A 122 -3.93 -19.08 6.38
C ARG A 122 -4.95 -17.97 6.38
N VAL A 123 -4.53 -16.77 5.97
CA VAL A 123 -5.47 -15.66 5.82
C VAL A 123 -6.25 -15.80 4.51
N ASP A 124 -7.54 -15.51 4.56
CA ASP A 124 -8.38 -15.46 3.35
C ASP A 124 -8.01 -14.24 2.49
N MET A 125 -7.63 -14.51 1.25
CA MET A 125 -7.25 -13.51 0.23
C MET A 125 -8.28 -13.41 -0.90
N THR A 126 -9.49 -13.93 -0.73
CA THR A 126 -10.60 -13.78 -1.71
C THR A 126 -10.90 -12.31 -2.01
N ASN A 127 -10.75 -11.45 -1.00
CA ASN A 127 -10.80 -10.00 -1.14
C ASN A 127 -9.54 -9.42 -0.48
N PRO A 128 -8.41 -9.36 -1.20
CA PRO A 128 -7.13 -8.97 -0.61
C PRO A 128 -7.12 -7.54 -0.08
N PHE A 129 -7.85 -6.65 -0.73
CA PHE A 129 -8.05 -5.28 -0.31
C PHE A 129 -9.35 -5.11 0.47
N CYS A 130 -9.31 -4.31 1.54
CA CYS A 130 -10.48 -4.05 2.37
C CYS A 130 -11.61 -3.39 1.57
N PRO A 131 -12.78 -4.00 1.44
CA PRO A 131 -13.87 -3.44 0.63
C PRO A 131 -14.35 -2.08 1.16
N GLN A 132 -14.35 -1.88 2.47
CA GLN A 132 -14.77 -0.61 3.09
C GLN A 132 -13.75 0.51 2.81
N THR A 133 -12.45 0.24 2.97
CA THR A 133 -11.40 1.24 2.67
C THR A 133 -11.33 1.54 1.17
N ARG A 134 -11.51 0.52 0.30
CA ARG A 134 -11.62 0.74 -1.15
C ARG A 134 -12.81 1.61 -1.52
N ALA A 135 -13.98 1.35 -0.95
CA ALA A 135 -15.18 2.15 -1.22
C ALA A 135 -14.98 3.63 -0.85
N ALA A 136 -14.31 3.91 0.28
CA ALA A 136 -13.97 5.27 0.66
C ALA A 136 -12.98 5.92 -0.34
N LEU A 137 -11.94 5.19 -0.78
CA LEU A 137 -11.00 5.65 -1.81
C LEU A 137 -11.70 5.95 -3.13
N ILE A 138 -12.58 5.06 -3.60
CA ILE A 138 -13.34 5.24 -4.85
C ILE A 138 -14.21 6.49 -4.76
N ARG A 139 -14.96 6.66 -3.66
CA ARG A 139 -15.80 7.86 -3.45
C ARG A 139 -14.97 9.15 -3.50
N ALA A 140 -13.85 9.18 -2.79
CA ALA A 140 -12.97 10.36 -2.75
C ALA A 140 -12.33 10.62 -4.13
N ALA A 141 -11.89 9.58 -4.83
CA ALA A 141 -11.25 9.70 -6.13
C ALA A 141 -12.22 10.14 -7.24
N THR A 142 -13.41 9.53 -7.32
CA THR A 142 -14.43 9.85 -8.34
C THR A 142 -15.05 11.23 -8.14
N ALA A 143 -15.08 11.74 -6.91
CA ALA A 143 -15.49 13.12 -6.64
C ALA A 143 -14.50 14.17 -7.19
N ARG A 144 -13.24 13.77 -7.48
CA ARG A 144 -12.17 14.69 -7.91
C ARG A 144 -11.69 14.46 -9.33
N SER A 145 -11.94 13.28 -9.89
CA SER A 145 -11.44 12.90 -11.22
C SER A 145 -12.38 11.95 -11.94
N ASN A 146 -12.53 12.15 -13.24
CA ASN A 146 -13.21 11.20 -14.15
C ASN A 146 -12.25 10.15 -14.73
N ARG A 147 -10.99 10.15 -14.31
CA ARG A 147 -9.94 9.20 -14.75
C ARG A 147 -9.66 8.12 -13.68
N VAL A 148 -10.68 7.72 -12.95
CA VAL A 148 -10.61 6.70 -11.91
C VAL A 148 -11.04 5.35 -12.47
N ILE A 149 -10.19 4.36 -12.28
CA ILE A 149 -10.44 2.96 -12.61
C ILE A 149 -10.61 2.23 -11.28
N GLU A 150 -11.84 1.82 -11.01
CA GLU A 150 -12.26 1.30 -9.71
C GLU A 150 -11.77 -0.12 -9.44
N ARG A 151 -11.27 -0.82 -10.46
CA ARG A 151 -10.77 -2.20 -10.38
C ARG A 151 -9.54 -2.34 -11.24
N GLY A 152 -8.56 -3.14 -10.77
CA GLY A 152 -7.38 -3.45 -11.54
C GLY A 152 -6.44 -4.38 -10.77
N VAL A 153 -5.87 -5.34 -11.49
CA VAL A 153 -4.92 -6.30 -10.97
C VAL A 153 -3.53 -5.67 -10.91
N PHE A 154 -3.03 -5.50 -9.68
CA PHE A 154 -1.68 -4.97 -9.45
C PHE A 154 -0.66 -6.10 -9.52
N VAL A 155 0.23 -6.11 -10.50
CA VAL A 155 1.37 -7.02 -10.55
C VAL A 155 2.51 -6.44 -9.72
N CYS A 156 2.88 -7.12 -8.65
CA CYS A 156 4.00 -6.71 -7.81
C CYS A 156 5.27 -7.47 -8.19
N THR A 157 6.25 -6.75 -8.75
CA THR A 157 7.56 -7.33 -9.13
C THR A 157 8.62 -7.04 -8.06
N GLU A 158 9.74 -7.75 -8.13
CA GLU A 158 10.83 -7.61 -7.15
C GLU A 158 11.50 -6.23 -7.20
N GLY A 159 11.72 -5.68 -8.39
CA GLY A 159 12.62 -4.53 -8.59
C GLY A 159 14.09 -4.87 -8.29
N PRO A 160 15.01 -3.90 -8.19
CA PRO A 160 14.79 -2.47 -8.42
C PRO A 160 14.77 -2.07 -9.90
N ARG A 161 15.11 -2.98 -10.83
CA ARG A 161 15.04 -2.72 -12.27
C ARG A 161 13.59 -2.73 -12.76
N PHE A 162 13.35 -2.08 -13.87
CA PHE A 162 12.10 -2.25 -14.61
C PHE A 162 12.06 -3.58 -15.35
N GLU A 163 10.85 -3.97 -15.73
CA GLU A 163 10.57 -5.16 -16.51
C GLU A 163 11.06 -5.00 -17.95
N THR A 164 11.42 -6.11 -18.58
CA THR A 164 11.70 -6.14 -20.01
C THR A 164 10.38 -6.17 -20.82
N PRO A 165 10.41 -5.82 -22.13
CA PRO A 165 9.21 -5.96 -22.97
C PRO A 165 8.62 -7.38 -23.02
N ALA A 166 9.45 -8.41 -22.85
CA ALA A 166 8.99 -9.80 -22.80
C ALA A 166 8.27 -10.11 -21.47
N GLU A 167 8.81 -9.59 -20.35
CA GLU A 167 8.15 -9.69 -19.04
C GLU A 167 6.81 -8.95 -19.06
N ILE A 168 6.73 -7.74 -19.62
CA ILE A 168 5.45 -6.99 -19.73
C ILE A 168 4.41 -7.79 -20.51
N ARG A 169 4.77 -8.39 -21.64
CA ARG A 169 3.83 -9.26 -22.40
C ARG A 169 3.37 -10.47 -21.57
N ALA A 170 4.26 -11.07 -20.79
CA ALA A 170 3.89 -12.18 -19.90
C ALA A 170 2.89 -11.73 -18.82
N LEU A 171 3.14 -10.57 -18.19
CA LEU A 171 2.23 -10.01 -17.18
C LEU A 171 0.84 -9.68 -17.75
N GLN A 172 0.77 -9.20 -19.00
CA GLN A 172 -0.49 -8.99 -19.71
C GLN A 172 -1.26 -10.31 -19.90
N MET A 173 -0.57 -11.38 -20.34
CA MET A 173 -1.19 -12.71 -20.52
C MET A 173 -1.68 -13.32 -19.20
N GLU A 174 -1.06 -13.00 -18.09
CA GLU A 174 -1.48 -13.42 -16.75
C GLU A 174 -2.66 -12.60 -16.19
N GLY A 175 -3.12 -11.57 -16.91
CA GLY A 175 -4.25 -10.74 -16.51
C GLY A 175 -3.87 -9.54 -15.65
N GLY A 176 -2.60 -9.12 -15.62
CA GLY A 176 -2.17 -7.91 -14.96
C GLY A 176 -2.64 -6.64 -15.67
N ASP A 177 -2.98 -5.60 -14.90
CA ASP A 177 -3.38 -4.29 -15.40
C ASP A 177 -2.31 -3.23 -15.20
N ILE A 178 -1.68 -3.25 -14.04
CA ILE A 178 -0.66 -2.28 -13.62
C ILE A 178 0.52 -3.00 -12.97
N VAL A 179 1.70 -2.41 -13.02
CA VAL A 179 2.93 -3.00 -12.48
C VAL A 179 3.70 -2.04 -11.59
N GLY A 180 4.18 -2.55 -10.48
CA GLY A 180 5.02 -1.82 -9.55
C GLY A 180 5.71 -2.75 -8.57
N THR A 181 6.50 -2.20 -7.64
CA THR A 181 7.36 -3.03 -6.80
C THR A 181 6.94 -3.17 -5.32
N PRO A 182 6.13 -2.28 -4.71
CA PRO A 182 6.09 -2.29 -3.24
C PRO A 182 4.86 -2.94 -2.60
N LEU A 183 3.83 -3.31 -3.37
CA LEU A 183 2.54 -3.74 -2.83
C LEU A 183 2.61 -5.02 -2.01
N VAL A 184 3.37 -6.02 -2.51
CA VAL A 184 3.58 -7.29 -1.83
C VAL A 184 4.96 -7.27 -1.17
N PRO A 185 5.06 -7.63 0.11
CA PRO A 185 4.07 -8.29 0.97
C PRO A 185 3.23 -7.34 1.86
N GLU A 186 3.23 -6.01 1.66
CA GLU A 186 2.48 -5.07 2.51
C GLU A 186 1.01 -5.48 2.71
N VAL A 187 0.33 -5.83 1.62
CA VAL A 187 -1.09 -6.22 1.66
C VAL A 187 -1.31 -7.52 2.44
N VAL A 188 -0.41 -8.49 2.28
CA VAL A 188 -0.46 -9.77 3.00
C VAL A 188 -0.24 -9.55 4.49
N PHE A 189 0.82 -8.82 4.85
CA PHE A 189 1.14 -8.54 6.26
C PHE A 189 0.09 -7.67 6.94
N ALA A 190 -0.52 -6.72 6.23
CA ALA A 190 -1.65 -5.97 6.77
C ALA A 190 -2.84 -6.88 7.08
N ARG A 191 -3.11 -7.89 6.25
CA ARG A 191 -4.14 -8.90 6.52
C ARG A 191 -3.79 -9.75 7.74
N GLU A 192 -2.56 -10.24 7.84
CA GLU A 192 -2.07 -11.01 8.99
C GLU A 192 -2.01 -10.18 10.29
N ALA A 193 -1.79 -8.87 10.17
CA ALA A 193 -1.85 -7.93 11.29
C ALA A 193 -3.28 -7.43 11.61
N GLU A 194 -4.31 -8.00 10.95
CA GLU A 194 -5.73 -7.66 11.14
C GLU A 194 -6.06 -6.19 10.84
N MET A 195 -5.32 -5.56 9.92
CA MET A 195 -5.56 -4.20 9.45
C MET A 195 -6.28 -4.17 8.11
N CYS A 196 -7.08 -3.14 7.89
CA CYS A 196 -7.63 -2.83 6.57
C CYS A 196 -6.52 -2.27 5.68
N PHE A 197 -6.50 -2.66 4.42
CA PHE A 197 -5.53 -2.18 3.44
C PHE A 197 -6.23 -1.88 2.12
N ALA A 198 -5.93 -0.73 1.51
CA ALA A 198 -6.34 -0.41 0.14
C ALA A 198 -5.23 0.36 -0.57
N SER A 199 -5.14 0.17 -1.89
CA SER A 199 -4.13 0.78 -2.75
C SER A 199 -4.75 1.82 -3.67
N ILE A 200 -4.13 3.00 -3.73
CA ILE A 200 -4.33 4.01 -4.76
C ILE A 200 -3.07 4.10 -5.63
N ALA A 201 -3.24 3.90 -6.91
CA ALA A 201 -2.15 3.72 -7.85
C ALA A 201 -2.26 4.71 -9.03
N PRO A 202 -1.64 5.90 -8.94
CA PRO A 202 -1.51 6.78 -10.10
C PRO A 202 -0.59 6.15 -11.14
N VAL A 203 -1.07 6.06 -12.38
CA VAL A 203 -0.32 5.55 -13.52
C VAL A 203 0.56 6.66 -14.07
N ILE A 204 1.88 6.46 -14.08
CA ILE A 204 2.84 7.49 -14.50
C ILE A 204 3.59 7.14 -15.78
N ASN A 205 3.53 5.89 -16.22
CA ASN A 205 4.15 5.42 -17.48
C ASN A 205 3.46 4.18 -18.01
N PHE A 206 3.74 3.84 -19.25
CA PHE A 206 3.49 2.51 -19.79
C PHE A 206 4.65 1.55 -19.48
N GLY A 207 4.36 0.27 -19.34
CA GLY A 207 5.36 -0.79 -19.24
C GLY A 207 6.28 -0.83 -20.45
N ALA A 208 7.48 -1.38 -20.27
CA ALA A 208 8.50 -1.45 -21.32
C ALA A 208 7.95 -2.12 -22.60
N GLY A 209 8.19 -1.50 -23.75
CA GLY A 209 7.74 -1.98 -25.06
C GLY A 209 6.29 -1.65 -25.43
N MET A 210 5.51 -0.99 -24.57
CA MET A 210 4.15 -0.54 -24.87
C MET A 210 4.11 0.90 -25.43
N ALA A 211 5.13 1.69 -25.18
CA ALA A 211 5.34 3.06 -25.67
C ALA A 211 6.83 3.31 -25.91
N PRO A 212 7.22 4.47 -26.49
CA PRO A 212 8.61 4.86 -26.54
C PRO A 212 9.29 4.77 -25.16
N ALA A 213 10.62 4.64 -25.14
CA ALA A 213 11.39 4.35 -23.93
C ALA A 213 11.01 5.24 -22.75
N VAL A 214 10.96 4.63 -21.56
CA VAL A 214 10.69 5.33 -20.30
C VAL A 214 11.82 6.31 -20.00
N ILE A 215 11.49 7.58 -19.81
CA ILE A 215 12.43 8.63 -19.44
C ILE A 215 12.28 8.89 -17.94
N HIS A 216 13.39 8.75 -17.19
CA HIS A 216 13.36 8.92 -15.73
C HIS A 216 13.40 10.37 -15.27
N THR A 217 14.07 11.24 -16.02
CA THR A 217 14.29 12.65 -15.67
C THR A 217 14.16 13.53 -16.90
N GLY A 218 13.80 14.81 -16.69
CA GLY A 218 13.63 15.81 -17.74
C GLY A 218 12.18 15.92 -18.23
N PRO A 219 11.90 16.83 -19.17
CA PRO A 219 10.55 17.06 -19.71
C PRO A 219 9.92 15.79 -20.29
N GLY A 220 8.69 15.52 -19.89
CA GLY A 220 7.95 14.31 -20.27
C GLY A 220 8.39 13.02 -19.55
N SER A 221 9.20 13.14 -18.50
CA SER A 221 9.61 12.01 -17.66
C SER A 221 8.46 11.54 -16.74
N MET A 222 8.66 10.38 -16.12
CA MET A 222 7.75 9.87 -15.08
C MET A 222 7.62 10.85 -13.90
N ASN A 223 8.74 11.48 -13.49
CA ASN A 223 8.73 12.47 -12.42
C ASN A 223 7.98 13.74 -12.83
N ASP A 224 8.20 14.19 -14.08
CA ASP A 224 7.52 15.35 -14.63
C ASP A 224 6.00 15.13 -14.66
N MET A 225 5.54 14.01 -15.21
CA MET A 225 4.12 13.65 -15.20
C MET A 225 3.53 13.62 -13.78
N TYR A 226 4.24 13.05 -12.83
CA TYR A 226 3.71 12.90 -11.48
C TYR A 226 3.69 14.23 -10.72
N TYR A 227 4.76 15.02 -10.77
CA TYR A 227 4.89 16.22 -9.95
C TYR A 227 4.48 17.51 -10.67
N THR A 228 4.74 17.64 -11.96
CA THR A 228 4.53 18.89 -12.71
C THR A 228 3.10 19.00 -13.23
N ASP A 229 2.51 17.91 -13.69
CA ASP A 229 1.15 17.90 -14.26
C ASP A 229 0.04 17.87 -13.20
N GLY A 230 0.38 18.01 -11.91
CA GLY A 230 -0.58 18.12 -10.82
C GLY A 230 -1.17 16.80 -10.34
N LEU A 231 -0.76 15.65 -10.90
CA LEU A 231 -1.24 14.33 -10.48
C LEU A 231 -0.91 14.06 -9.00
N HIS A 232 0.29 14.43 -8.55
CA HIS A 232 0.69 14.31 -7.15
C HIS A 232 -0.27 15.05 -6.22
N THR A 233 -0.59 16.30 -6.52
CA THR A 233 -1.52 17.13 -5.73
C THR A 233 -2.93 16.52 -5.69
N LEU A 234 -3.41 16.01 -6.83
CA LEU A 234 -4.69 15.33 -6.90
C LEU A 234 -4.73 14.07 -6.01
N ILE A 235 -3.67 13.27 -6.03
CA ILE A 235 -3.56 12.07 -5.17
C ILE A 235 -3.54 12.46 -3.69
N GLU A 236 -2.82 13.51 -3.31
CA GLU A 236 -2.82 14.03 -1.95
C GLU A 236 -4.23 14.44 -1.50
N ASP A 237 -4.98 15.15 -2.34
CA ASP A 237 -6.35 15.54 -2.05
C ASP A 237 -7.27 14.33 -1.86
N ILE A 238 -7.13 13.32 -2.70
CA ILE A 238 -7.90 12.06 -2.59
C ILE A 238 -7.57 11.36 -1.27
N ILE A 239 -6.29 11.28 -0.88
CA ILE A 239 -5.87 10.68 0.38
C ILE A 239 -6.46 11.43 1.57
N ILE A 240 -6.42 12.77 1.56
CA ILE A 240 -6.98 13.61 2.62
C ILE A 240 -8.49 13.38 2.77
N ASP A 241 -9.23 13.37 1.67
CA ASP A 241 -10.68 13.15 1.72
C ASP A 241 -11.03 11.72 2.12
N THR A 242 -10.24 10.74 1.66
CA THR A 242 -10.39 9.34 2.08
C THR A 242 -10.19 9.20 3.59
N ALA A 243 -9.18 9.84 4.17
CA ALA A 243 -8.93 9.79 5.60
C ALA A 243 -10.12 10.34 6.40
N LYS A 244 -10.69 11.47 5.98
CA LYS A 244 -11.90 12.05 6.59
C LYS A 244 -13.07 11.05 6.56
N LEU A 245 -13.36 10.46 5.40
CA LEU A 245 -14.43 9.46 5.26
C LEU A 245 -14.22 8.25 6.18
N LEU A 246 -12.99 7.77 6.29
CA LEU A 246 -12.66 6.57 7.07
C LEU A 246 -12.75 6.80 8.58
N VAL A 247 -12.48 8.00 9.06
CA VAL A 247 -12.57 8.30 10.51
C VAL A 247 -14.03 8.34 10.96
N ASP A 248 -14.91 8.86 10.13
CA ASP A 248 -16.34 8.97 10.43
C ASP A 248 -17.08 7.62 10.32
N GLU A 249 -16.52 6.64 9.62
CA GLU A 249 -17.13 5.32 9.42
C GLU A 249 -16.69 4.29 10.45
N ALA A 250 -17.65 3.61 11.10
CA ALA A 250 -17.36 2.44 11.91
C ALA A 250 -16.70 1.34 11.07
N ARG A 251 -15.74 0.62 11.66
CA ARG A 251 -15.09 -0.52 11.01
C ARG A 251 -15.99 -1.76 11.08
N THR A 252 -16.65 -2.09 9.98
CA THR A 252 -17.61 -3.22 9.90
C THR A 252 -17.10 -4.39 9.06
N CYS A 253 -15.95 -4.22 8.37
CA CYS A 253 -15.34 -5.28 7.55
C CYS A 253 -14.74 -6.41 8.39
N GLY A 254 -14.54 -7.58 7.77
CA GLY A 254 -13.93 -8.75 8.40
C GLY A 254 -12.42 -8.68 8.67
N CYS A 255 -11.73 -7.60 8.23
CA CYS A 255 -10.27 -7.51 8.31
C CYS A 255 -9.73 -7.67 9.74
N GLY A 256 -10.44 -7.16 10.76
CA GLY A 256 -10.05 -7.28 12.16
C GLY A 256 -10.21 -8.67 12.77
N ARG A 257 -10.57 -9.66 11.98
CA ARG A 257 -10.76 -11.06 12.41
C ARG A 257 -10.08 -12.04 11.45
N ALA A 258 -9.07 -11.58 10.73
CA ALA A 258 -8.42 -12.36 9.68
C ALA A 258 -7.64 -13.58 10.21
N LEU A 259 -7.24 -13.59 11.48
CA LEU A 259 -6.53 -14.72 12.09
C LEU A 259 -7.48 -15.84 12.56
N ARG A 260 -8.78 -15.56 12.72
CA ARG A 260 -9.74 -16.54 13.22
C ARG A 260 -9.90 -17.71 12.25
N GLY A 261 -9.77 -18.92 12.79
CA GLY A 261 -9.96 -20.16 12.02
C GLY A 261 -8.79 -20.53 11.09
N GLY A 262 -7.81 -19.65 10.92
CA GLY A 262 -6.64 -19.91 10.07
C GLY A 262 -5.31 -19.97 10.80
N PHE A 263 -5.28 -19.69 12.11
CA PHE A 263 -4.07 -19.68 12.92
C PHE A 263 -3.70 -21.06 13.41
N HIS A 264 -2.42 -21.44 13.31
CA HIS A 264 -1.86 -22.73 13.71
C HIS A 264 -0.52 -22.54 14.43
N GLY A 265 -0.21 -23.48 15.34
CA GLY A 265 1.05 -23.51 16.08
C GLY A 265 1.03 -22.67 17.35
N THR A 266 2.22 -22.41 17.89
CA THR A 266 2.40 -21.67 19.14
C THR A 266 2.34 -20.18 18.89
N ARG A 267 1.41 -19.49 19.55
CA ARG A 267 1.26 -18.03 19.42
C ARG A 267 2.53 -17.31 19.87
N PRO A 268 3.16 -16.49 19.00
CA PRO A 268 4.32 -15.72 19.40
C PRO A 268 3.99 -14.69 20.48
N GLU A 269 4.93 -14.41 21.38
CA GLU A 269 4.75 -13.43 22.48
C GLU A 269 4.45 -12.01 21.98
N TRP A 270 4.95 -11.66 20.79
CA TRP A 270 4.71 -10.36 20.17
C TRP A 270 3.29 -10.19 19.61
N LEU A 271 2.58 -11.28 19.32
CA LEU A 271 1.21 -11.22 18.78
C LEU A 271 0.21 -10.98 19.93
N LYS A 272 0.04 -9.72 20.30
CA LYS A 272 -0.91 -9.28 21.33
C LYS A 272 -2.07 -8.50 20.71
N HIS A 273 -3.18 -8.40 21.41
CA HIS A 273 -4.35 -7.59 21.02
C HIS A 273 -4.85 -7.91 19.61
N CYS A 274 -5.12 -9.17 19.35
CA CYS A 274 -5.66 -9.66 18.07
C CYS A 274 -6.97 -10.43 18.31
N SER A 275 -7.64 -10.79 17.22
CA SER A 275 -8.95 -11.49 17.30
C SER A 275 -8.90 -12.86 17.98
N LEU A 276 -7.72 -13.43 18.19
CA LEU A 276 -7.52 -14.66 18.96
C LEU A 276 -7.74 -14.46 20.48
N ASP A 277 -7.75 -13.21 20.96
CA ASP A 277 -8.03 -12.87 22.36
C ASP A 277 -9.55 -12.84 22.67
N GLU A 278 -10.37 -12.69 21.64
CA GLU A 278 -11.82 -12.73 21.76
C GLU A 278 -12.26 -14.19 21.63
N GLY A 279 -12.76 -14.80 22.70
CA GLY A 279 -13.15 -16.21 22.74
C GLY A 279 -13.97 -16.66 21.52
N ALA A 280 -13.81 -17.93 21.16
CA ALA A 280 -14.51 -18.59 20.07
C ALA A 280 -16.03 -18.60 20.28
#